data_b238351b4c0fbf144e6e2872d9f1264f
#
_entry.id   b238351b4c0fbf144e6e2872d9f1264f
#
_cell.length_a   1.000
_cell.length_b   1.000
_cell.length_c   1.000
_cell.angle_alpha   90.00
_cell.angle_beta   90.00
_cell.angle_gamma   90.00
#
_symmetry.space_group_name_H-M   'P 1'
#
loop_
_entity.id
_entity.type
_entity.pdbx_description
1 polymer ?
#
loop_
_entity_poly.entity_id
_entity_poly.type
_entity_poly.pdbx_seq_one_letter_code
_entity_poly.pdbx_strand_id
1 'polypeptide(L)'
;LFHCILMAVAKTVYLRPDLNRYISGRRYYQRHEITLGFVAKKRFEDHSEEKLVVATAPEDWTLTAVTRQVVGKVHKARTEKSGGANGAMDILKIMPRWFLMLFFWGLKTLDFYGKVPAVLKEDDPNFASVFLTNLGSIQCPSVYHHLNNYGTNSIMIAIGTMHKAE
;
A
#
# COMPACT_ATOMS: atom_id res chain seq x y z
N LEU A 1 -10.40 -8.40 -13.89
CA LEU A 1 -9.24 -7.61 -14.33
C LEU A 1 -8.30 -7.29 -13.17
N PHE A 2 -8.73 -6.60 -12.12
CA PHE A 2 -7.85 -6.17 -11.00
C PHE A 2 -7.06 -7.33 -10.38
N HIS A 3 -7.71 -8.45 -10.06
CA HIS A 3 -7.04 -9.64 -9.50
C HIS A 3 -6.02 -10.26 -10.47
N CYS A 4 -6.30 -10.23 -11.78
CA CYS A 4 -5.34 -10.69 -12.78
C CYS A 4 -4.10 -9.81 -12.83
N ILE A 5 -4.27 -8.49 -12.72
CA ILE A 5 -3.16 -7.53 -12.68
C ILE A 5 -2.34 -7.75 -11.40
N LEU A 6 -3.00 -7.90 -10.24
CA LEU A 6 -2.31 -8.22 -8.98
C LEU A 6 -1.43 -9.47 -9.11
N MET A 7 -2.00 -10.55 -9.69
CA MET A 7 -1.26 -11.78 -9.89
C MET A 7 -0.11 -11.61 -10.89
N ALA A 8 -0.33 -10.91 -12.00
CA ALA A 8 0.71 -10.64 -12.99
C ALA A 8 1.88 -9.84 -12.40
N VAL A 9 1.57 -8.80 -11.61
CA VAL A 9 2.57 -7.98 -10.91
C VAL A 9 3.36 -8.83 -9.92
N ALA A 10 2.68 -9.63 -9.08
CA ALA A 10 3.35 -10.52 -8.13
C ALA A 10 4.31 -11.48 -8.84
N LYS A 11 3.85 -12.16 -9.91
CA LYS A 11 4.69 -13.05 -10.72
C LYS A 11 5.87 -12.33 -11.36
N THR A 12 5.67 -11.13 -11.86
CA THR A 12 6.76 -10.32 -12.42
C THR A 12 7.84 -10.03 -11.39
N VAL A 13 7.44 -9.68 -10.16
CA VAL A 13 8.39 -9.42 -9.06
C VAL A 13 9.12 -10.70 -8.63
N TYR A 14 8.46 -11.87 -8.64
CA TYR A 14 9.12 -13.16 -8.40
C TYR A 14 10.15 -13.49 -9.48
N LEU A 15 9.82 -13.28 -10.75
CA LEU A 15 10.72 -13.51 -11.89
C LEU A 15 11.88 -12.50 -11.93
N ARG A 16 11.70 -11.35 -11.32
CA ARG A 16 12.67 -10.25 -11.27
C ARG A 16 12.85 -9.77 -9.82
N PRO A 17 13.59 -10.48 -8.98
CA PRO A 17 13.76 -10.15 -7.55
C PRO A 17 14.34 -8.77 -7.30
N ASP A 18 15.07 -8.19 -8.26
CA ASP A 18 15.60 -6.83 -8.17
C ASP A 18 14.49 -5.76 -8.05
N LEU A 19 13.30 -6.04 -8.56
CA LEU A 19 12.13 -5.16 -8.40
C LEU A 19 11.61 -5.11 -6.96
N ASN A 20 11.99 -6.10 -6.13
CA ASN A 20 11.60 -6.18 -4.72
C ASN A 20 12.65 -5.56 -3.78
N ARG A 21 13.51 -4.71 -4.31
CA ARG A 21 14.51 -3.97 -3.54
C ARG A 21 14.00 -2.58 -3.21
N TYR A 22 14.50 -2.05 -2.10
CA TYR A 22 14.25 -0.67 -1.69
C TYR A 22 15.51 -0.03 -1.10
N ILE A 23 15.49 1.28 -1.02
CA ILE A 23 16.58 2.07 -0.45
C ILE A 23 16.10 2.67 0.86
N SER A 24 16.85 2.48 1.92
CA SER A 24 16.68 3.15 3.21
C SER A 24 18.04 3.49 3.79
N GLY A 25 18.20 4.68 4.35
CA GLY A 25 19.48 5.13 4.93
C GLY A 25 20.67 5.06 3.96
N ARG A 26 20.44 5.31 2.66
CA ARG A 26 21.45 5.21 1.57
C ARG A 26 22.00 3.79 1.36
N ARG A 27 21.25 2.75 1.75
CA ARG A 27 21.61 1.34 1.57
C ARG A 27 20.52 0.60 0.82
N TYR A 28 20.92 -0.41 0.04
CA TYR A 28 20.00 -1.32 -0.63
C TYR A 28 19.58 -2.43 0.31
N TYR A 29 18.29 -2.71 0.32
CA TYR A 29 17.69 -3.83 1.05
C TYR A 29 16.86 -4.68 0.10
N GLN A 30 16.94 -5.99 0.27
CA GLN A 30 16.08 -6.97 -0.41
C GLN A 30 14.93 -7.32 0.53
N ARG A 31 13.69 -7.28 0.04
CA ARG A 31 12.54 -7.79 0.80
C ARG A 31 12.51 -9.32 0.71
N HIS A 32 12.11 -9.97 1.79
CA HIS A 32 11.91 -11.42 1.83
C HIS A 32 10.54 -11.82 1.26
N GLU A 33 9.54 -10.94 1.39
CA GLU A 33 8.18 -11.17 0.95
C GLU A 33 7.78 -10.14 -0.12
N ILE A 34 6.86 -10.53 -0.98
CA ILE A 34 6.23 -9.60 -1.92
C ILE A 34 4.91 -9.15 -1.32
N THR A 35 4.79 -7.87 -1.06
CA THR A 35 3.60 -7.24 -0.52
C THR A 35 3.00 -6.29 -1.53
N LEU A 36 1.69 -6.40 -1.75
CA LEU A 36 0.92 -5.56 -2.66
C LEU A 36 -0.03 -4.69 -1.85
N GLY A 37 0.20 -3.38 -1.88
CA GLY A 37 -0.66 -2.39 -1.27
C GLY A 37 -1.72 -1.91 -2.27
N PHE A 38 -2.96 -1.73 -1.84
CA PHE A 38 -4.01 -1.14 -2.67
C PHE A 38 -5.06 -0.41 -1.84
N VAL A 39 -5.81 0.47 -2.50
CA VAL A 39 -6.88 1.24 -1.87
C VAL A 39 -8.21 0.51 -2.03
N ALA A 40 -8.96 0.37 -0.95
CA ALA A 40 -10.33 -0.12 -0.96
C ALA A 40 -11.27 0.94 -0.40
N LYS A 41 -12.27 1.37 -1.19
CA LYS A 41 -13.35 2.21 -0.70
C LYS A 41 -14.29 1.41 0.22
N LYS A 42 -14.68 1.99 1.34
CA LYS A 42 -15.61 1.39 2.28
C LYS A 42 -17.02 1.30 1.69
N ARG A 43 -17.44 2.35 0.98
CA ARG A 43 -18.67 2.42 0.16
C ARG A 43 -18.33 3.12 -1.17
N PHE A 44 -19.11 2.87 -2.21
CA PHE A 44 -18.98 3.58 -3.50
C PHE A 44 -19.76 4.90 -3.49
N GLU A 45 -19.45 5.77 -2.51
CA GLU A 45 -20.03 7.10 -2.33
C GLU A 45 -18.89 8.14 -2.36
N ASP A 46 -19.17 9.38 -2.76
CA ASP A 46 -18.15 10.41 -2.99
C ASP A 46 -17.36 10.79 -1.72
N HIS A 47 -17.97 10.69 -0.54
CA HIS A 47 -17.32 11.00 0.74
C HIS A 47 -17.00 9.76 1.58
N SER A 48 -16.98 8.57 0.96
CA SER A 48 -16.68 7.34 1.67
C SER A 48 -15.21 7.27 2.09
N GLU A 49 -14.99 6.83 3.34
CA GLU A 49 -13.64 6.55 3.84
C GLU A 49 -12.92 5.53 2.96
N GLU A 50 -11.68 5.84 2.61
CA GLU A 50 -10.77 4.94 1.92
C GLU A 50 -9.93 4.19 2.95
N LYS A 51 -9.80 2.89 2.76
CA LYS A 51 -8.96 2.05 3.61
C LYS A 51 -7.83 1.47 2.79
N LEU A 52 -6.63 1.59 3.32
CA LEU A 52 -5.44 1.02 2.74
C LEU A 52 -5.38 -0.46 3.13
N VAL A 53 -5.08 -1.31 2.17
CA VAL A 53 -5.01 -2.77 2.34
C VAL A 53 -3.68 -3.27 1.82
N VAL A 54 -3.01 -4.10 2.61
CA VAL A 54 -1.76 -4.76 2.19
C VAL A 54 -2.03 -6.27 2.10
N ALA A 55 -1.67 -6.88 0.98
CA ALA A 55 -1.76 -8.31 0.75
C ALA A 55 -0.38 -8.89 0.47
N THR A 56 0.00 -9.96 1.17
CA THR A 56 1.22 -10.71 0.88
C THR A 56 0.94 -11.72 -0.23
N ALA A 57 1.79 -11.74 -1.24
CA ALA A 57 1.69 -12.62 -2.39
C ALA A 57 2.67 -13.79 -2.21
N PRO A 58 2.24 -15.04 -1.95
CA PRO A 58 3.10 -16.20 -1.99
C PRO A 58 3.46 -16.59 -3.43
N GLU A 59 4.51 -17.36 -3.62
CA GLU A 59 5.03 -17.74 -4.93
C GLU A 59 4.04 -18.59 -5.74
N ASP A 60 3.31 -19.46 -5.06
CA ASP A 60 2.30 -20.37 -5.62
C ASP A 60 0.91 -19.73 -5.75
N TRP A 61 0.83 -18.41 -5.72
CA TRP A 61 -0.43 -17.68 -5.73
C TRP A 61 -1.24 -17.98 -7.00
N THR A 62 -2.36 -18.63 -6.84
CA THR A 62 -3.35 -18.88 -7.92
C THR A 62 -4.38 -17.76 -7.97
N LEU A 63 -5.03 -17.58 -9.13
CA LEU A 63 -6.05 -16.53 -9.28
C LEU A 63 -7.21 -16.69 -8.28
N THR A 64 -7.59 -17.91 -7.94
CA THR A 64 -8.61 -18.20 -6.93
C THR A 64 -8.15 -17.79 -5.53
N ALA A 65 -6.89 -18.07 -5.19
CA ALA A 65 -6.31 -17.68 -3.90
C ALA A 65 -6.19 -16.16 -3.79
N VAL A 66 -5.73 -15.47 -4.85
CA VAL A 66 -5.73 -14.00 -4.96
C VAL A 66 -7.12 -13.44 -4.69
N THR A 67 -8.12 -13.94 -5.41
CA THR A 67 -9.49 -13.46 -5.28
C THR A 67 -10.01 -13.64 -3.85
N ARG A 68 -9.81 -14.82 -3.27
CA ARG A 68 -10.25 -15.10 -1.88
C ARG A 68 -9.58 -14.17 -0.87
N GLN A 69 -8.27 -13.98 -0.99
CA GLN A 69 -7.49 -13.14 -0.08
C GLN A 69 -7.88 -11.66 -0.21
N VAL A 70 -7.99 -11.14 -1.43
CA VAL A 70 -8.35 -9.74 -1.69
C VAL A 70 -9.78 -9.46 -1.19
N VAL A 71 -10.75 -10.31 -1.55
CA VAL A 71 -12.14 -10.16 -1.12
C VAL A 71 -12.25 -10.24 0.41
N GLY A 72 -11.55 -11.20 1.05
CA GLY A 72 -11.51 -11.33 2.50
C GLY A 72 -10.94 -10.09 3.19
N LYS A 73 -9.80 -9.57 2.71
CA LYS A 73 -9.17 -8.36 3.26
C LYS A 73 -10.03 -7.10 3.02
N VAL A 74 -10.64 -6.95 1.85
CA VAL A 74 -11.57 -5.85 1.56
C VAL A 74 -12.81 -5.93 2.45
N HIS A 75 -13.37 -7.13 2.62
CA HIS A 75 -14.52 -7.33 3.51
C HIS A 75 -14.16 -6.96 4.96
N LYS A 76 -13.02 -7.45 5.46
CA LYS A 76 -12.49 -7.09 6.78
C LYS A 76 -12.30 -5.57 6.91
N ALA A 77 -11.68 -4.94 5.91
CA ALA A 77 -11.48 -3.50 5.87
C ALA A 77 -12.79 -2.69 5.90
N ARG A 78 -13.87 -3.21 5.29
CA ARG A 78 -15.20 -2.57 5.29
C ARG A 78 -15.95 -2.76 6.59
N THR A 79 -15.75 -3.89 7.27
CA THR A 79 -16.52 -4.28 8.48
C THR A 79 -15.87 -3.74 9.76
N GLU A 80 -14.56 -3.62 9.80
CA GLU A 80 -13.85 -3.06 10.94
C GLU A 80 -14.17 -1.57 11.08
N LYS A 81 -14.74 -1.20 12.24
CA LYS A 81 -14.81 0.19 12.66
C LYS A 81 -13.40 0.76 12.71
N SER A 82 -13.19 1.95 12.16
CA SER A 82 -11.92 2.69 12.14
C SER A 82 -11.38 2.93 13.56
N GLY A 83 -10.85 1.89 14.21
CA GLY A 83 -10.50 1.96 15.62
C GLY A 83 -9.01 2.22 15.91
N GLY A 84 -8.12 1.76 15.05
CA GLY A 84 -6.67 1.83 15.33
C GLY A 84 -5.98 3.06 14.76
N ALA A 85 -6.05 3.25 13.44
CA ALA A 85 -5.38 4.37 12.77
C ALA A 85 -6.05 5.73 13.07
N ASN A 86 -7.37 5.76 13.22
CA ASN A 86 -8.08 7.00 13.54
C ASN A 86 -7.84 7.44 14.99
N GLY A 87 -7.71 6.51 15.94
CA GLY A 87 -7.34 6.85 17.32
C GLY A 87 -5.95 7.49 17.43
N ALA A 88 -4.98 6.95 16.69
CA ALA A 88 -3.64 7.56 16.60
C ALA A 88 -3.67 8.94 15.93
N MET A 89 -4.45 9.09 14.85
CA MET A 89 -4.64 10.38 14.18
C MET A 89 -5.34 11.41 15.07
N ASP A 90 -6.31 11.01 15.87
CA ASP A 90 -7.01 11.93 16.78
C ASP A 90 -6.09 12.39 17.92
N ILE A 91 -5.23 11.51 18.41
CA ILE A 91 -4.18 11.90 19.38
C ILE A 91 -3.20 12.91 18.74
N LEU A 92 -2.79 12.65 17.49
CA LEU A 92 -1.89 13.55 16.76
C LEU A 92 -2.49 14.96 16.53
N LYS A 93 -3.82 15.05 16.34
CA LYS A 93 -4.52 16.36 16.20
C LYS A 93 -4.49 17.23 17.46
N ILE A 94 -4.44 16.59 18.62
CA ILE A 94 -4.44 17.30 19.93
C ILE A 94 -3.02 17.74 20.32
N MET A 95 -1.98 17.13 19.71
CA MET A 95 -0.60 17.42 20.07
C MET A 95 -0.12 18.79 19.56
N PRO A 96 0.67 19.52 20.35
CA PRO A 96 1.24 20.79 19.91
C PRO A 96 2.25 20.58 18.79
N ARG A 97 2.31 21.55 17.86
CA ARG A 97 3.11 21.48 16.64
C ARG A 97 4.59 21.13 16.85
N TRP A 98 5.20 21.68 17.91
CA TRP A 98 6.61 21.41 18.21
C TRP A 98 6.87 19.95 18.57
N PHE A 99 5.91 19.30 19.27
CA PHE A 99 5.98 17.88 19.60
C PHE A 99 5.83 17.00 18.37
N LEU A 100 4.88 17.34 17.47
CA LEU A 100 4.72 16.65 16.19
C LEU A 100 5.98 16.72 15.34
N MET A 101 6.63 17.90 15.30
CA MET A 101 7.89 18.05 14.55
C MET A 101 8.99 17.16 15.14
N LEU A 102 9.13 17.10 16.46
CA LEU A 102 10.10 16.23 17.13
C LEU A 102 9.79 14.74 16.89
N PHE A 103 8.52 14.36 16.98
CA PHE A 103 8.05 13.00 16.73
C PHE A 103 8.34 12.54 15.29
N PHE A 104 7.97 13.34 14.30
CA PHE A 104 8.25 13.02 12.90
C PHE A 104 9.74 13.09 12.56
N TRP A 105 10.50 13.97 13.19
CA TRP A 105 11.96 13.97 13.06
C TRP A 105 12.57 12.68 13.63
N GLY A 106 12.11 12.22 14.78
CA GLY A 106 12.51 10.94 15.36
C GLY A 106 12.15 9.75 14.48
N LEU A 107 10.92 9.69 13.96
CA LEU A 107 10.49 8.65 13.01
C LEU A 107 11.35 8.64 11.73
N LYS A 108 11.62 9.81 11.16
CA LYS A 108 12.48 9.93 9.98
C LYS A 108 13.92 9.47 10.27
N THR A 109 14.43 9.75 11.47
CA THR A 109 15.73 9.29 11.92
C THR A 109 15.75 7.76 12.07
N LEU A 110 14.72 7.17 12.68
CA LEU A 110 14.57 5.72 12.81
C LEU A 110 14.44 5.06 11.43
N ASP A 111 13.70 5.67 10.50
CA ASP A 111 13.57 5.17 9.13
C ASP A 111 14.91 5.20 8.39
N PHE A 112 15.69 6.27 8.56
CA PHE A 112 17.05 6.36 7.99
C PHE A 112 17.95 5.21 8.47
N TYR A 113 17.85 4.80 9.73
CA TYR A 113 18.60 3.68 10.28
C TYR A 113 17.93 2.31 10.07
N GLY A 114 16.79 2.25 9.40
CA GLY A 114 16.02 1.02 9.16
C GLY A 114 15.38 0.43 10.43
N LYS A 115 15.30 1.19 11.51
CA LYS A 115 14.83 0.77 12.85
C LYS A 115 13.37 1.14 13.15
N VAL A 116 12.57 1.45 12.13
CA VAL A 116 11.14 1.68 12.33
C VAL A 116 10.49 0.40 12.86
N PRO A 117 9.69 0.46 13.95
CA PRO A 117 9.02 -0.70 14.51
C PRO A 117 8.15 -1.43 13.47
N ALA A 118 8.15 -2.77 13.50
CA ALA A 118 7.38 -3.59 12.55
C ALA A 118 5.89 -3.26 12.58
N VAL A 119 5.34 -3.00 13.78
CA VAL A 119 3.93 -2.60 13.98
C VAL A 119 3.51 -1.37 13.15
N LEU A 120 4.43 -0.45 12.87
CA LEU A 120 4.14 0.73 12.04
C LEU A 120 4.30 0.45 10.54
N LYS A 121 4.87 -0.69 10.16
CA LYS A 121 5.14 -1.07 8.76
C LYS A 121 4.13 -2.08 8.21
N GLU A 122 3.64 -2.99 9.05
CA GLU A 122 2.88 -4.18 8.59
C GLU A 122 1.61 -3.83 7.82
N ASP A 123 0.88 -2.81 8.25
CA ASP A 123 -0.38 -2.39 7.62
C ASP A 123 -0.26 -1.10 6.80
N ASP A 124 0.95 -0.53 6.71
CA ASP A 124 1.17 0.68 5.92
C ASP A 124 1.60 0.33 4.49
N PRO A 125 0.76 0.60 3.47
CA PRO A 125 1.09 0.31 2.08
C PRO A 125 2.27 1.14 1.54
N ASN A 126 2.70 2.18 2.24
CA ASN A 126 3.93 2.89 1.90
C ASN A 126 5.19 2.03 2.08
N PHE A 127 5.08 0.94 2.83
CA PHE A 127 6.14 -0.05 2.99
C PHE A 127 5.93 -1.30 2.12
N ALA A 128 4.87 -1.38 1.31
CA ALA A 128 4.64 -2.48 0.39
C ALA A 128 5.67 -2.52 -0.75
N SER A 129 5.84 -3.69 -1.39
CA SER A 129 6.69 -3.86 -2.57
C SER A 129 6.14 -3.05 -3.75
N VAL A 130 4.84 -3.16 -4.00
CA VAL A 130 4.14 -2.44 -5.06
C VAL A 130 2.85 -1.86 -4.51
N PHE A 131 2.55 -0.62 -4.87
CA PHE A 131 1.29 0.02 -4.55
C PHE A 131 0.42 0.11 -5.81
N LEU A 132 -0.83 -0.35 -5.72
CA LEU A 132 -1.76 -0.32 -6.83
C LEU A 132 -2.99 0.51 -6.49
N THR A 133 -3.41 1.33 -7.44
CA THR A 133 -4.70 2.04 -7.37
C THR A 133 -5.57 1.69 -8.58
N ASN A 134 -6.86 1.45 -8.35
CA ASN A 134 -7.82 1.12 -9.40
C ASN A 134 -8.76 2.30 -9.65
N LEU A 135 -8.34 3.21 -10.50
CA LEU A 135 -9.12 4.37 -10.93
C LEU A 135 -10.24 3.98 -11.92
N GLY A 136 -10.11 2.84 -12.59
CA GLY A 136 -11.16 2.33 -13.47
C GLY A 136 -12.47 2.02 -12.74
N SER A 137 -12.43 1.77 -11.43
CA SER A 137 -13.64 1.57 -10.62
C SER A 137 -14.49 2.84 -10.43
N ILE A 138 -13.91 3.99 -10.66
CA ILE A 138 -14.56 5.31 -10.60
C ILE A 138 -14.61 5.99 -11.98
N GLN A 139 -14.40 5.20 -13.06
CA GLN A 139 -14.41 5.66 -14.46
C GLN A 139 -13.39 6.77 -14.77
N CYS A 140 -12.28 6.80 -14.02
CA CYS A 140 -11.20 7.75 -14.24
C CYS A 140 -10.10 7.14 -15.13
N PRO A 141 -9.51 7.92 -16.07
CA PRO A 141 -8.37 7.45 -16.85
C PRO A 141 -7.16 7.18 -15.94
N SER A 142 -6.20 6.43 -16.47
CA SER A 142 -4.92 6.22 -15.76
C SER A 142 -4.15 7.55 -15.67
N VAL A 143 -3.49 7.74 -14.53
CA VAL A 143 -2.70 8.93 -14.24
C VAL A 143 -1.28 8.56 -13.89
N TYR A 144 -0.33 9.45 -14.18
CA TYR A 144 1.01 9.34 -13.63
C TYR A 144 1.00 9.87 -12.19
N HIS A 145 1.61 9.12 -11.30
CA HIS A 145 1.72 9.48 -9.90
C HIS A 145 3.16 9.28 -9.44
N HIS A 146 3.71 10.25 -8.72
CA HIS A 146 5.03 10.09 -8.11
C HIS A 146 4.93 9.26 -6.83
N LEU A 147 6.03 8.62 -6.46
CA LEU A 147 6.14 7.89 -5.19
C LEU A 147 6.11 8.85 -4.00
N ASN A 148 5.62 8.37 -2.87
CA ASN A 148 5.64 9.13 -1.64
C ASN A 148 7.08 9.32 -1.12
N ASN A 149 7.35 10.47 -0.50
CA ASN A 149 8.63 10.73 0.16
C ASN A 149 8.79 9.99 1.50
N TYR A 150 7.77 9.24 1.90
CA TYR A 150 7.73 8.44 3.12
C TYR A 150 7.52 6.97 2.76
N GLY A 151 8.18 6.09 3.52
CA GLY A 151 8.12 4.65 3.29
C GLY A 151 9.19 4.13 2.34
N THR A 152 9.02 2.90 1.90
CA THR A 152 9.99 2.18 1.06
C THR A 152 9.37 1.63 -0.22
N ASN A 153 8.18 2.11 -0.59
CA ASN A 153 7.52 1.72 -1.82
C ASN A 153 8.35 2.15 -3.04
N SER A 154 8.60 1.23 -3.96
CA SER A 154 9.46 1.47 -5.14
C SER A 154 8.66 1.52 -6.44
N ILE A 155 7.46 0.96 -6.46
CA ILE A 155 6.63 0.83 -7.66
C ILE A 155 5.20 1.24 -7.33
N MET A 156 4.63 2.11 -8.17
CA MET A 156 3.23 2.50 -8.10
C MET A 156 2.56 2.28 -9.44
N ILE A 157 1.40 1.63 -9.44
CA ILE A 157 0.64 1.29 -10.65
C ILE A 157 -0.76 1.89 -10.53
N ALA A 158 -1.12 2.77 -11.46
CA ALA A 158 -2.46 3.31 -11.60
C ALA A 158 -3.19 2.62 -12.76
N ILE A 159 -4.28 1.91 -12.45
CA ILE A 159 -5.11 1.21 -13.41
C ILE A 159 -6.29 2.12 -13.75
N GLY A 160 -6.36 2.58 -14.99
CA GLY A 160 -7.46 3.41 -15.49
C GLY A 160 -8.61 2.62 -16.09
N THR A 161 -9.55 3.34 -16.69
CA THR A 161 -10.67 2.76 -17.45
C THR A 161 -10.16 2.01 -18.68
N MET A 162 -10.89 0.94 -19.05
CA MET A 162 -10.62 0.22 -20.28
C MET A 162 -11.19 1.01 -21.47
N HIS A 163 -10.38 1.18 -22.50
CA HIS A 163 -10.79 1.75 -23.78
C HIS A 163 -10.69 0.68 -24.86
N LYS A 164 -11.60 0.72 -25.84
CA LYS A 164 -11.37 -0.02 -27.08
C LYS A 164 -10.26 0.72 -27.82
N ALA A 165 -9.20 0.01 -28.16
CA ALA A 165 -8.24 0.51 -29.13
C ALA A 165 -8.91 0.48 -30.52
N GLU A 166 -8.90 1.60 -31.22
CA GLU A 166 -9.25 1.69 -32.64
C GLU A 166 -8.06 1.21 -33.48
#